data_e097c35c3cf0995499fc6b645272c6df
#
_entry.id   e097c35c3cf0995499fc6b645272c6df
#
_cell.length_a   1.000
_cell.length_b   1.000
_cell.length_c   1.000
_cell.angle_alpha   90.00
_cell.angle_beta   90.00
_cell.angle_gamma   90.00
#
_symmetry.space_group_name_H-M   'P 1'
#
loop_
_entity.id
_entity.type
_entity.pdbx_description
1 polymer ?
#
loop_
_entity_poly.entity_id
_entity_poly.type
_entity_poly.pdbx_seq_one_letter_code
_entity_poly.pdbx_strand_id
1 'polypeptide(L)'
;FDYPAAQQEARILVGESGCAEALAQRLVQLGQALRRLEQHDLEEVASTRLLIFAARLIGDGMDPREACRVALAEPLSDDPATVAALMDIVDLHVA
;
A
#
# COMPACT_ATOMS: atom_id res chain seq x y z
N PHE A 1 10.37 9.53 12.16
CA PHE A 1 10.30 8.13 11.80
C PHE A 1 10.79 7.91 10.36
N ASP A 2 11.76 7.03 10.20
CA ASP A 2 12.33 6.73 8.89
C ASP A 2 11.84 5.38 8.38
N TYR A 3 11.38 5.35 7.14
CA TYR A 3 11.01 4.11 6.49
C TYR A 3 12.25 3.43 5.91
N PRO A 4 12.25 2.10 5.76
CA PRO A 4 13.34 1.40 5.09
C PRO A 4 13.53 1.93 3.66
N ALA A 5 14.73 1.75 3.12
CA ALA A 5 14.96 2.03 1.70
C ALA A 5 14.03 1.14 0.85
N ALA A 6 13.66 1.62 -0.34
CA ALA A 6 12.70 0.93 -1.20
C ALA A 6 13.06 -0.54 -1.45
N GLN A 7 14.32 -0.84 -1.74
CA GLN A 7 14.75 -2.21 -1.96
C GLN A 7 14.62 -3.06 -0.71
N GLN A 8 14.95 -2.50 0.44
CA GLN A 8 14.85 -3.21 1.71
C GLN A 8 13.39 -3.46 2.07
N GLU A 9 12.52 -2.48 1.87
CA GLU A 9 11.10 -2.64 2.13
C GLU A 9 10.48 -3.70 1.21
N ALA A 10 10.87 -3.73 -0.06
CA ALA A 10 10.40 -4.76 -0.99
C ALA A 10 10.82 -6.15 -0.53
N ARG A 11 12.05 -6.30 -0.04
CA ARG A 11 12.51 -7.60 0.51
C ARG A 11 11.70 -8.01 1.73
N ILE A 12 11.35 -7.06 2.59
CA ILE A 12 10.50 -7.33 3.74
C ILE A 12 9.14 -7.85 3.28
N LEU A 13 8.54 -7.22 2.27
CA LEU A 13 7.26 -7.66 1.75
C LEU A 13 7.34 -9.09 1.20
N VAL A 14 8.36 -9.39 0.41
CA VAL A 14 8.56 -10.73 -0.13
C VAL A 14 8.72 -11.75 1.00
N GLY A 15 9.56 -11.43 1.99
CA GLY A 15 9.82 -12.34 3.10
C GLY A 15 8.59 -12.60 3.96
N GLU A 16 7.77 -11.58 4.21
CA GLU A 16 6.62 -11.69 5.10
C GLU A 16 5.37 -12.23 4.43
N SER A 17 5.18 -11.93 3.14
CA SER A 17 3.96 -12.32 2.44
C SER A 17 4.15 -13.43 1.43
N GLY A 18 5.38 -13.68 1.00
CA GLY A 18 5.65 -14.63 -0.06
C GLY A 18 5.28 -14.13 -1.45
N CYS A 19 4.99 -12.85 -1.62
CA CYS A 19 4.59 -12.30 -2.92
C CYS A 19 5.77 -12.25 -3.88
N ALA A 20 5.46 -12.10 -5.19
CA ALA A 20 6.49 -11.92 -6.22
C ALA A 20 7.20 -10.57 -6.00
N GLU A 21 8.49 -10.54 -6.36
CA GLU A 21 9.29 -9.33 -6.21
C GLU A 21 8.71 -8.16 -7.00
N ALA A 22 8.18 -8.41 -8.21
CA ALA A 22 7.57 -7.35 -9.01
C ALA A 22 6.37 -6.71 -8.30
N LEU A 23 5.54 -7.51 -7.63
CA LEU A 23 4.43 -6.98 -6.85
C LEU A 23 4.93 -6.19 -5.65
N ALA A 24 5.94 -6.71 -4.95
CA ALA A 24 6.51 -6.02 -3.80
C ALA A 24 7.02 -4.64 -4.18
N GLN A 25 7.71 -4.52 -5.32
CA GLN A 25 8.22 -3.24 -5.80
C GLN A 25 7.09 -2.26 -6.10
N ARG A 26 6.01 -2.72 -6.72
CA ARG A 26 4.85 -1.87 -7.01
C ARG A 26 4.19 -1.38 -5.72
N LEU A 27 4.02 -2.27 -4.75
CA LEU A 27 3.42 -1.90 -3.47
C LEU A 27 4.28 -0.90 -2.70
N VAL A 28 5.60 -1.06 -2.74
CA VAL A 28 6.51 -0.11 -2.10
C VAL A 28 6.41 1.27 -2.77
N GLN A 29 6.37 1.31 -4.11
CA GLN A 29 6.20 2.57 -4.82
C GLN A 29 4.88 3.24 -4.47
N LEU A 30 3.80 2.45 -4.38
CA LEU A 30 2.50 2.94 -3.95
C LEU A 30 2.59 3.50 -2.52
N GLY A 31 3.22 2.76 -1.62
CA GLY A 31 3.42 3.20 -0.24
C GLY A 31 4.16 4.53 -0.17
N GLN A 32 5.20 4.70 -0.98
CA GLN A 32 5.94 5.97 -1.02
C GLN A 32 5.07 7.12 -1.51
N ALA A 33 4.24 6.87 -2.53
CA ALA A 33 3.31 7.89 -3.03
C ALA A 33 2.29 8.28 -1.98
N LEU A 34 1.73 7.31 -1.25
CA LEU A 34 0.76 7.57 -0.19
C LEU A 34 1.40 8.31 0.98
N ARG A 35 2.63 7.98 1.34
CA ARG A 35 3.36 8.65 2.43
C ARG A 35 3.58 10.13 2.14
N ARG A 36 3.70 10.51 0.87
CA ARG A 36 3.83 11.93 0.50
C ARG A 36 2.57 12.73 0.80
N LEU A 37 1.45 12.06 1.03
CA LEU A 37 0.18 12.70 1.39
C LEU A 37 -0.05 12.81 2.90
N GLU A 38 0.89 12.33 3.72
CA GLU A 38 0.72 12.32 5.19
C GLU A 38 0.43 13.69 5.78
N GLN A 39 0.88 14.75 5.12
CA GLN A 39 0.64 16.13 5.60
C GLN A 39 -0.78 16.61 5.30
N HIS A 40 -1.65 15.78 4.76
CA HIS A 40 -3.00 16.16 4.37
C HIS A 40 -4.07 15.50 5.26
N ASP A 41 -3.79 15.41 6.56
CA ASP A 41 -4.75 14.98 7.58
C ASP A 41 -5.28 13.55 7.39
N LEU A 42 -4.43 12.63 6.98
CA LEU A 42 -4.80 11.22 6.97
C LEU A 42 -4.79 10.67 8.39
N GLU A 43 -5.71 9.77 8.69
CA GLU A 43 -5.86 9.18 10.03
C GLU A 43 -4.77 8.17 10.34
N GLU A 44 -4.13 7.64 9.32
CA GLU A 44 -3.10 6.62 9.47
C GLU A 44 -2.01 6.87 8.44
N VAL A 45 -0.86 6.22 8.60
CA VAL A 45 0.22 6.28 7.61
C VAL A 45 0.29 4.97 6.83
N ALA A 46 0.75 5.04 5.58
CA ALA A 46 0.93 3.85 4.74
C ALA A 46 2.18 3.09 5.18
N SER A 47 2.06 2.39 6.30
CA SER A 47 3.18 1.68 6.93
C SER A 47 3.56 0.42 6.16
N THR A 48 4.77 -0.07 6.41
CA THR A 48 5.21 -1.36 5.87
C THR A 48 4.24 -2.48 6.23
N ARG A 49 3.67 -2.45 7.45
CA ARG A 49 2.71 -3.45 7.89
C ARG A 49 1.46 -3.47 7.01
N LEU A 50 0.95 -2.30 6.62
CA LEU A 50 -0.22 -2.23 5.74
C LEU A 50 0.12 -2.74 4.34
N LEU A 51 1.32 -2.47 3.85
CA LEU A 51 1.76 -3.00 2.56
C LEU A 51 1.86 -4.53 2.60
N ILE A 52 2.36 -5.09 3.70
CA ILE A 52 2.40 -6.54 3.88
C ILE A 52 0.99 -7.12 3.86
N PHE A 53 0.05 -6.46 4.53
CA PHE A 53 -1.35 -6.89 4.55
C PHE A 53 -1.93 -6.91 3.13
N ALA A 54 -1.70 -5.86 2.34
CA ALA A 54 -2.14 -5.82 0.95
C ALA A 54 -1.55 -6.98 0.15
N ALA A 55 -0.25 -7.23 0.31
CA ALA A 55 0.42 -8.32 -0.39
C ALA A 55 -0.17 -9.69 -0.02
N ARG A 56 -0.50 -9.90 1.25
CA ARG A 56 -1.11 -11.15 1.71
C ARG A 56 -2.50 -11.35 1.13
N LEU A 57 -3.31 -10.29 1.07
CA LEU A 57 -4.65 -10.38 0.48
C LEU A 57 -4.58 -10.74 -1.00
N ILE A 58 -3.64 -10.15 -1.73
CA ILE A 58 -3.43 -10.48 -3.14
C ILE A 58 -2.99 -11.95 -3.28
N GLY A 59 -2.10 -12.40 -2.42
CA GLY A 59 -1.67 -13.79 -2.40
C GLY A 59 -2.80 -14.77 -2.12
N ASP A 60 -3.80 -14.34 -1.36
CA ASP A 60 -4.98 -15.15 -1.05
C ASP A 60 -6.03 -15.11 -2.16
N GLY A 61 -5.77 -14.41 -3.25
CA GLY A 61 -6.65 -14.39 -4.41
C GLY A 61 -7.50 -13.14 -4.56
N MET A 62 -7.35 -12.16 -3.67
CA MET A 62 -8.09 -10.91 -3.80
C MET A 62 -7.53 -10.09 -4.96
N ASP A 63 -8.43 -9.45 -5.71
CA ASP A 63 -8.03 -8.53 -6.77
C ASP A 63 -7.09 -7.47 -6.22
N PRO A 64 -5.96 -7.16 -6.90
CA PRO A 64 -4.99 -6.20 -6.37
C PRO A 64 -5.56 -4.83 -6.03
N ARG A 65 -6.45 -4.29 -6.86
CA ARG A 65 -7.09 -3.01 -6.59
C ARG A 65 -7.93 -3.07 -5.32
N GLU A 66 -8.73 -4.13 -5.20
CA GLU A 66 -9.59 -4.33 -4.02
C GLU A 66 -8.76 -4.55 -2.76
N ALA A 67 -7.69 -5.32 -2.85
CA ALA A 67 -6.79 -5.55 -1.72
C ALA A 67 -6.19 -4.22 -1.21
N CYS A 68 -5.77 -3.36 -2.13
CA CYS A 68 -5.23 -2.06 -1.76
C CYS A 68 -6.29 -1.13 -1.18
N ARG A 69 -7.54 -1.22 -1.65
CA ARG A 69 -8.63 -0.46 -1.06
C ARG A 69 -8.82 -0.84 0.40
N VAL A 70 -8.90 -2.13 0.67
CA VAL A 70 -9.14 -2.66 2.02
C VAL A 70 -7.94 -2.43 2.95
N ALA A 71 -6.73 -2.67 2.45
CA ALA A 71 -5.53 -2.65 3.28
C ALA A 71 -4.93 -1.25 3.44
N LEU A 72 -5.12 -0.38 2.44
CA LEU A 72 -4.44 0.91 2.41
C LEU A 72 -5.41 2.09 2.42
N ALA A 73 -6.34 2.14 1.45
CA ALA A 73 -7.16 3.34 1.29
C ALA A 73 -8.14 3.54 2.46
N GLU A 74 -8.87 2.49 2.84
CA GLU A 74 -9.86 2.59 3.91
C GLU A 74 -9.24 2.84 5.29
N PRO A 75 -8.12 2.19 5.67
CA PRO A 75 -7.49 2.53 6.94
C PRO A 75 -6.93 3.94 7.01
N LEU A 76 -6.58 4.56 5.87
CA LEU A 76 -5.98 5.88 5.86
C LEU A 76 -7.00 7.01 6.02
N SER A 77 -8.26 6.77 5.68
CA SER A 77 -9.28 7.83 5.80
C SER A 77 -10.69 7.25 5.86
N ASP A 78 -11.57 7.92 6.61
CA ASP A 78 -13.00 7.64 6.65
C ASP A 78 -13.76 8.46 5.60
N ASP A 79 -13.13 9.47 5.03
CA ASP A 79 -13.80 10.37 4.11
C ASP A 79 -13.90 9.74 2.71
N PRO A 80 -15.11 9.55 2.16
CA PRO A 80 -15.26 8.89 0.84
C PRO A 80 -14.52 9.61 -0.28
N ALA A 81 -14.46 10.94 -0.27
CA ALA A 81 -13.76 11.68 -1.30
C ALA A 81 -12.25 11.46 -1.20
N THR A 82 -11.72 11.39 0.02
CA THR A 82 -10.30 11.10 0.24
C THR A 82 -9.99 9.67 -0.18
N VAL A 83 -10.84 8.70 0.18
CA VAL A 83 -10.65 7.32 -0.25
C VAL A 83 -10.64 7.23 -1.78
N ALA A 84 -11.54 7.93 -2.47
CA ALA A 84 -11.55 7.94 -3.92
C ALA A 84 -10.25 8.50 -4.50
N ALA A 85 -9.72 9.57 -3.91
CA ALA A 85 -8.44 10.13 -4.34
C ALA A 85 -7.28 9.16 -4.11
N LEU A 86 -7.28 8.46 -2.97
CA LEU A 86 -6.27 7.43 -2.69
C LEU A 86 -6.36 6.29 -3.70
N MET A 87 -7.57 5.90 -4.10
CA MET A 87 -7.76 4.85 -5.08
C MET A 87 -7.26 5.24 -6.46
N ASP A 88 -7.31 6.53 -6.82
CA ASP A 88 -6.70 7.00 -8.06
C ASP A 88 -5.18 6.77 -8.05
N ILE A 89 -4.54 6.96 -6.90
CA ILE A 89 -3.12 6.68 -6.76
C ILE A 89 -2.85 5.17 -6.84
N VAL A 90 -3.70 4.37 -6.21
CA VAL A 90 -3.61 2.91 -6.29
C VAL A 90 -3.65 2.47 -7.77
N ASP A 91 -4.57 3.04 -8.55
CA ASP A 91 -4.73 2.67 -9.95
C ASP A 91 -3.50 3.00 -10.80
N LEU A 92 -2.71 3.99 -10.39
CA LEU A 92 -1.46 4.31 -11.09
C LEU A 92 -0.35 3.27 -10.85
N HIS A 93 -0.44 2.51 -9.79
CA HIS A 93 0.66 1.63 -9.37
C HIS A 93 0.35 0.14 -9.46
N VAL A 94 -0.90 -0.28 -9.21
CA VAL A 94 -1.22 -1.71 -9.12
C VAL A 94 -2.39 -2.17 -9.99
N ALA A 95 -3.06 -1.26 -10.63
CA ALA A 95 -4.21 -1.64 -11.49
C ALA A 95 -3.78 -2.08 -12.86
#